data_d73d42c3b728856d8418bae1838de117
#
_entry.id   d73d42c3b728856d8418bae1838de117
#
_cell.length_a   1.000
_cell.length_b   1.000
_cell.length_c   1.000
_cell.angle_alpha   90.00
_cell.angle_beta   90.00
_cell.angle_gamma   90.00
#
_symmetry.space_group_name_H-M   'P 1'
#
loop_
_entity.id
_entity.type
_entity.pdbx_description
1 polymer ?
#
loop_
_entity_poly.entity_id
_entity_poly.type
_entity_poly.pdbx_seq_one_letter_code
_entity_poly.pdbx_strand_id
1 'polypeptide(L)'
;MANNSLILYYHRLNSYSFNALAGAIDADPALSDLPVDIALTEEEFRTLIAVNLNRHPRVTAALSIMTCQFTGMQRLLRELRSDYGSRIILVAGGPHVTARAEDVLNAGADIAVRGEAEETFPEILRKIENGQAVSGIHSPEKIVDLDAFVSFSPRREMFGPIEITRGCAFACNYCQTSRIFGVGLRHRSIGNIVRQTEALRSINRKVVRLLSPNAFSYGSSDGRDLNLKAIRELLAALRGTVTAAGKILFAHFPSEARPEHITPDTLGLLKEFADNDEIVIGAQSGSQRMLDLCHRSHSVDSILTAVSLARNFGYKVIVDFIFGLPGEKEKDQKESVSVMEQVLRMGARIHPHLFAPLPQTPFSNERPGSVSPVYENALENFRAQRGIYETRG
;
A
#
# COMPACT_ATOMS: atom_id res chain seq x y z
N MET A 1 23.44 21.73 17.25
CA MET A 1 23.39 21.07 15.92
C MET A 1 22.98 19.63 16.17
N ALA A 2 22.10 19.09 15.36
CA ALA A 2 21.71 17.69 15.46
C ALA A 2 22.95 16.78 15.31
N ASN A 3 23.09 15.78 16.17
CA ASN A 3 24.21 14.85 16.14
C ASN A 3 24.12 13.82 15.01
N ASN A 4 22.99 13.76 14.33
CA ASN A 4 22.65 12.80 13.31
C ASN A 4 21.84 13.48 12.19
N SER A 5 21.83 12.91 11.00
CA SER A 5 20.89 13.22 9.91
C SER A 5 20.21 11.93 9.46
N LEU A 6 18.95 12.04 9.05
CA LEU A 6 18.17 10.95 8.51
C LEU A 6 18.09 11.06 6.98
N ILE A 7 18.39 9.99 6.28
CA ILE A 7 18.21 9.90 4.83
C ILE A 7 17.22 8.78 4.54
N LEU A 8 16.14 9.10 3.83
CA LEU A 8 15.11 8.15 3.42
C LEU A 8 15.38 7.72 1.96
N TYR A 9 15.60 6.43 1.73
CA TYR A 9 15.60 5.90 0.37
C TYR A 9 14.16 5.76 -0.13
N TYR A 10 13.67 6.84 -0.72
CA TYR A 10 12.27 7.02 -1.09
C TYR A 10 12.01 6.51 -2.51
N HIS A 11 11.25 5.45 -2.62
CA HIS A 11 10.89 4.83 -3.88
C HIS A 11 9.36 4.79 -4.03
N ARG A 12 8.85 4.77 -5.25
CA ARG A 12 7.41 4.71 -5.53
C ARG A 12 6.69 3.61 -4.71
N LEU A 13 7.28 2.42 -4.59
CA LEU A 13 6.69 1.28 -3.88
C LEU A 13 6.64 1.45 -2.35
N ASN A 14 7.47 2.31 -1.78
CA ASN A 14 7.53 2.54 -0.34
C ASN A 14 7.07 3.94 0.09
N SER A 15 6.62 4.75 -0.86
CA SER A 15 6.28 6.16 -0.64
C SER A 15 5.25 6.35 0.48
N TYR A 16 4.21 5.54 0.53
CA TYR A 16 3.17 5.68 1.56
C TYR A 16 3.68 5.36 2.97
N SER A 17 4.56 4.36 3.10
CA SER A 17 5.21 4.06 4.37
C SER A 17 6.04 5.24 4.86
N PHE A 18 6.90 5.80 4.01
CA PHE A 18 7.71 6.94 4.41
C PHE A 18 6.92 8.23 4.61
N ASN A 19 5.84 8.44 3.87
CA ASN A 19 4.94 9.57 4.13
C ASN A 19 4.34 9.51 5.54
N ALA A 20 3.84 8.34 5.96
CA ALA A 20 3.29 8.14 7.31
C ALA A 20 4.38 8.28 8.39
N LEU A 21 5.57 7.71 8.17
CA LEU A 21 6.69 7.83 9.11
C LEU A 21 7.21 9.27 9.21
N ALA A 22 7.25 10.02 8.11
CA ALA A 22 7.60 11.44 8.13
C ALA A 22 6.57 12.25 8.95
N GLY A 23 5.28 11.92 8.82
CA GLY A 23 4.22 12.50 9.65
C GLY A 23 4.39 12.16 11.13
N ALA A 24 4.79 10.94 11.46
CA ALA A 24 5.07 10.52 12.84
C ALA A 24 6.32 11.21 13.41
N ILE A 25 7.38 11.40 12.62
CA ILE A 25 8.56 12.18 13.02
C ILE A 25 8.19 13.63 13.28
N ASP A 26 7.37 14.26 12.45
CA ASP A 26 6.95 15.64 12.62
C ASP A 26 6.04 15.85 13.84
N ALA A 27 5.32 14.82 14.28
CA ALA A 27 4.51 14.83 15.49
C ALA A 27 5.34 14.72 16.78
N ASP A 28 6.63 14.38 16.67
CA ASP A 28 7.53 14.22 17.82
C ASP A 28 8.35 15.50 18.05
N PRO A 29 8.10 16.26 19.15
CA PRO A 29 8.84 17.49 19.41
C PRO A 29 10.35 17.30 19.58
N ALA A 30 10.78 16.12 20.07
CA ALA A 30 12.21 15.81 20.24
C ALA A 30 12.95 15.60 18.91
N LEU A 31 12.22 15.39 17.81
CA LEU A 31 12.75 15.21 16.47
C LEU A 31 12.50 16.41 15.54
N SER A 32 12.01 17.53 16.10
CA SER A 32 11.69 18.74 15.33
C SER A 32 12.86 19.26 14.52
N ASP A 33 14.08 19.19 15.05
CA ASP A 33 15.27 19.72 14.41
C ASP A 33 16.08 18.65 13.65
N LEU A 34 15.60 17.40 13.61
CA LEU A 34 16.26 16.33 12.86
C LEU A 34 16.27 16.63 11.36
N PRO A 35 17.43 16.81 10.73
CA PRO A 35 17.54 16.94 9.27
C PRO A 35 17.09 15.64 8.61
N VAL A 36 16.20 15.77 7.62
CA VAL A 36 15.73 14.63 6.84
C VAL A 36 15.89 14.92 5.36
N ASP A 37 16.72 14.14 4.69
CA ASP A 37 16.92 14.16 3.26
C ASP A 37 16.19 13.01 2.59
N ILE A 38 15.76 13.22 1.34
CA ILE A 38 15.04 12.24 0.53
C ILE A 38 15.88 11.91 -0.70
N ALA A 39 16.21 10.64 -0.89
CA ALA A 39 16.87 10.13 -2.08
C ALA A 39 15.88 9.34 -2.94
N LEU A 40 15.75 9.66 -4.21
CA LEU A 40 14.87 9.00 -5.16
C LEU A 40 15.55 7.88 -5.94
N THR A 41 16.88 7.91 -6.00
CA THR A 41 17.73 6.93 -6.69
C THR A 41 18.82 6.39 -5.77
N GLU A 42 19.40 5.24 -6.11
CA GLU A 42 20.54 4.67 -5.37
C GLU A 42 21.75 5.63 -5.41
N GLU A 43 21.99 6.30 -6.51
CA GLU A 43 23.08 7.27 -6.67
C GLU A 43 22.89 8.48 -5.75
N GLU A 44 21.69 9.06 -5.72
CA GLU A 44 21.36 10.15 -4.79
C GLU A 44 21.50 9.70 -3.34
N PHE A 45 21.08 8.47 -3.01
CA PHE A 45 21.18 7.94 -1.67
C PHE A 45 22.63 7.85 -1.19
N ARG A 46 23.52 7.32 -2.01
CA ARG A 46 24.98 7.27 -1.72
C ARG A 46 25.58 8.67 -1.63
N THR A 47 25.20 9.57 -2.52
CA THR A 47 25.67 10.95 -2.52
C THR A 47 25.25 11.68 -1.25
N LEU A 48 24.00 11.58 -0.85
CA LEU A 48 23.50 12.20 0.38
C LEU A 48 24.17 11.62 1.63
N ILE A 49 24.42 10.31 1.68
CA ILE A 49 25.19 9.68 2.78
C ILE A 49 26.58 10.32 2.86
N ALA A 50 27.32 10.40 1.77
CA ALA A 50 28.66 10.96 1.74
C ALA A 50 28.68 12.46 2.13
N VAL A 51 27.74 13.25 1.63
CA VAL A 51 27.61 14.68 1.96
C VAL A 51 27.29 14.87 3.45
N ASN A 52 26.34 14.11 3.98
CA ASN A 52 25.92 14.25 5.36
C ASN A 52 27.00 13.79 6.35
N LEU A 53 27.80 12.79 6.00
CA LEU A 53 28.95 12.34 6.81
C LEU A 53 30.05 13.39 6.98
N ASN A 54 30.10 14.40 6.11
CA ASN A 54 31.00 15.56 6.26
C ASN A 54 30.46 16.61 7.25
N ARG A 55 29.18 16.56 7.58
CA ARG A 55 28.47 17.55 8.42
C ARG A 55 28.06 16.99 9.79
N HIS A 56 27.82 15.69 9.85
CA HIS A 56 27.33 15.00 11.03
C HIS A 56 28.22 13.83 11.41
N PRO A 57 28.46 13.59 12.70
CA PRO A 57 29.25 12.44 13.15
C PRO A 57 28.69 11.09 12.74
N ARG A 58 27.36 11.02 12.58
CA ARG A 58 26.61 9.82 12.14
C ARG A 58 25.52 10.19 11.18
N VAL A 59 25.15 9.23 10.34
CA VAL A 59 24.03 9.33 9.39
C VAL A 59 23.16 8.09 9.55
N THR A 60 21.88 8.30 9.74
CA THR A 60 20.88 7.22 9.71
C THR A 60 20.33 7.11 8.30
N ALA A 61 20.53 5.96 7.67
CA ALA A 61 20.06 5.65 6.34
C ALA A 61 18.93 4.62 6.42
N ALA A 62 17.70 5.03 6.03
CA ALA A 62 16.48 4.22 6.22
C ALA A 62 15.93 3.71 4.89
N LEU A 63 15.60 2.40 4.88
CA LEU A 63 15.02 1.70 3.74
C LEU A 63 13.69 1.03 4.14
N SER A 64 12.67 1.15 3.29
CA SER A 64 11.42 0.37 3.43
C SER A 64 11.34 -0.61 2.25
N ILE A 65 11.34 -1.91 2.54
CA ILE A 65 11.64 -2.97 1.58
C ILE A 65 10.41 -3.84 1.30
N MET A 66 10.01 -3.90 0.03
CA MET A 66 9.05 -4.88 -0.49
C MET A 66 9.79 -6.17 -0.87
N THR A 67 9.11 -7.31 -0.82
CA THR A 67 9.73 -8.61 -1.16
C THR A 67 10.30 -8.66 -2.59
N CYS A 68 9.64 -8.04 -3.55
CA CYS A 68 10.12 -7.96 -4.94
C CYS A 68 11.41 -7.12 -5.10
N GLN A 69 11.73 -6.25 -4.13
CA GLN A 69 12.94 -5.42 -4.14
C GLN A 69 14.10 -6.06 -3.36
N PHE A 70 13.84 -7.11 -2.57
CA PHE A 70 14.78 -7.57 -1.55
C PHE A 70 16.18 -7.90 -2.10
N THR A 71 16.27 -8.60 -3.23
CA THR A 71 17.58 -8.95 -3.81
C THR A 71 18.45 -7.73 -4.09
N GLY A 72 17.87 -6.67 -4.67
CA GLY A 72 18.61 -5.42 -4.91
C GLY A 72 18.95 -4.69 -3.61
N MET A 73 18.03 -4.65 -2.66
CA MET A 73 18.24 -4.00 -1.36
C MET A 73 19.26 -4.75 -0.51
N GLN A 74 19.30 -6.08 -0.58
CA GLN A 74 20.33 -6.89 0.10
C GLN A 74 21.73 -6.55 -0.41
N ARG A 75 21.89 -6.42 -1.73
CA ARG A 75 23.17 -5.96 -2.32
C ARG A 75 23.53 -4.57 -1.81
N LEU A 76 22.59 -3.62 -1.90
CA LEU A 76 22.82 -2.24 -1.46
C LEU A 76 23.23 -2.17 0.02
N LEU A 77 22.56 -2.89 0.90
CA LEU A 77 22.90 -2.92 2.33
C LEU A 77 24.34 -3.40 2.57
N ARG A 78 24.78 -4.49 1.89
CA ARG A 78 26.14 -5.01 2.00
C ARG A 78 27.18 -4.01 1.51
N GLU A 79 26.94 -3.38 0.38
CA GLU A 79 27.84 -2.38 -0.20
C GLU A 79 27.96 -1.16 0.72
N LEU A 80 26.84 -0.61 1.20
CA LEU A 80 26.85 0.52 2.14
C LEU A 80 27.59 0.18 3.44
N ARG A 81 27.42 -1.02 3.96
CA ARG A 81 28.15 -1.48 5.14
C ARG A 81 29.65 -1.60 4.87
N SER A 82 30.05 -2.09 3.70
CA SER A 82 31.44 -2.15 3.27
C SER A 82 32.07 -0.77 3.13
N ASP A 83 31.35 0.18 2.50
CA ASP A 83 31.89 1.50 2.15
C ASP A 83 32.00 2.44 3.37
N TYR A 84 31.03 2.39 4.28
CA TYR A 84 30.92 3.38 5.36
C TYR A 84 31.12 2.81 6.76
N GLY A 85 31.10 1.50 6.93
CA GLY A 85 31.30 0.86 8.24
C GLY A 85 30.32 1.35 9.30
N SER A 86 30.80 1.65 10.50
CA SER A 86 29.98 2.11 11.64
C SER A 86 29.67 3.62 11.61
N ARG A 87 30.11 4.35 10.60
CA ARG A 87 29.78 5.78 10.45
C ARG A 87 28.31 6.01 10.06
N ILE A 88 27.67 4.98 9.51
CA ILE A 88 26.24 5.01 9.20
C ILE A 88 25.48 4.01 10.05
N ILE A 89 24.22 4.34 10.34
CA ILE A 89 23.23 3.45 10.95
C ILE A 89 22.23 3.07 9.87
N LEU A 90 22.23 1.80 9.50
CA LEU A 90 21.31 1.26 8.49
C LEU A 90 20.05 0.73 9.17
N VAL A 91 18.91 1.39 8.89
CA VAL A 91 17.61 1.00 9.41
C VAL A 91 16.76 0.45 8.25
N ALA A 92 16.28 -0.77 8.39
CA ALA A 92 15.41 -1.39 7.39
C ALA A 92 14.04 -1.74 7.98
N GLY A 93 12.98 -1.44 7.25
CA GLY A 93 11.60 -1.76 7.58
C GLY A 93 10.80 -2.19 6.34
N GLY A 94 9.49 -2.22 6.46
CA GLY A 94 8.56 -2.55 5.37
C GLY A 94 8.08 -4.00 5.36
N PRO A 95 7.25 -4.40 4.39
CA PRO A 95 6.56 -5.69 4.39
C PRO A 95 7.49 -6.90 4.41
N HIS A 96 8.61 -6.85 3.67
CA HIS A 96 9.60 -7.93 3.68
C HIS A 96 10.25 -8.08 5.06
N VAL A 97 10.72 -6.97 5.63
CA VAL A 97 11.40 -6.96 6.93
C VAL A 97 10.46 -7.36 8.06
N THR A 98 9.19 -6.98 7.99
CA THR A 98 8.17 -7.42 8.96
C THR A 98 8.11 -8.94 9.05
N ALA A 99 8.25 -9.62 7.92
CA ALA A 99 8.18 -11.07 7.85
C ALA A 99 9.53 -11.77 8.06
N ARG A 100 10.64 -11.14 7.64
CA ARG A 100 11.99 -11.71 7.59
C ARG A 100 13.03 -10.69 8.01
N ALA A 101 12.97 -10.26 9.28
CA ALA A 101 13.86 -9.23 9.81
C ALA A 101 15.35 -9.64 9.79
N GLU A 102 15.60 -10.93 10.00
CA GLU A 102 16.97 -11.48 10.00
C GLU A 102 17.66 -11.34 8.64
N ASP A 103 16.89 -11.36 7.55
CA ASP A 103 17.46 -11.25 6.19
C ASP A 103 18.20 -9.92 6.00
N VAL A 104 17.66 -8.81 6.53
CA VAL A 104 18.31 -7.48 6.42
C VAL A 104 19.44 -7.30 7.42
N LEU A 105 19.35 -7.87 8.64
CA LEU A 105 20.45 -7.86 9.61
C LEU A 105 21.66 -8.63 9.06
N ASN A 106 21.41 -9.81 8.46
CA ASN A 106 22.45 -10.60 7.80
C ASN A 106 23.03 -9.90 6.55
N ALA A 107 22.32 -8.94 6.00
CA ALA A 107 22.78 -8.10 4.89
C ALA A 107 23.56 -6.86 5.35
N GLY A 108 23.67 -6.60 6.65
CA GLY A 108 24.46 -5.49 7.21
C GLY A 108 23.62 -4.32 7.74
N ALA A 109 22.30 -4.44 7.83
CA ALA A 109 21.49 -3.47 8.56
C ALA A 109 21.80 -3.57 10.08
N ASP A 110 21.80 -2.44 10.78
CA ASP A 110 21.95 -2.40 12.22
C ASP A 110 20.61 -2.66 12.92
N ILE A 111 19.55 -2.17 12.31
CA ILE A 111 18.20 -2.15 12.90
C ILE A 111 17.20 -2.67 11.87
N ALA A 112 16.38 -3.63 12.28
CA ALA A 112 15.23 -4.12 11.55
C ALA A 112 13.95 -3.75 12.27
N VAL A 113 13.07 -2.99 11.62
CA VAL A 113 11.76 -2.54 12.18
C VAL A 113 10.65 -3.39 11.60
N ARG A 114 9.96 -4.16 12.45
CA ARG A 114 8.85 -5.04 12.07
C ARG A 114 7.51 -4.37 12.35
N GLY A 115 6.52 -4.66 11.51
CA GLY A 115 5.13 -4.22 11.70
C GLY A 115 4.94 -2.72 11.49
N GLU A 116 4.07 -2.17 12.31
CA GLU A 116 3.70 -0.75 12.29
C GLU A 116 4.80 0.07 12.99
N ALA A 117 5.28 1.10 12.35
CA ALA A 117 6.50 1.77 12.77
C ALA A 117 6.29 3.24 13.21
N GLU A 118 5.07 3.72 13.26
CA GLU A 118 4.74 5.11 13.58
C GLU A 118 5.17 5.52 15.01
N GLU A 119 5.19 4.57 15.96
CA GLU A 119 5.72 4.79 17.30
C GLU A 119 7.19 4.36 17.41
N THR A 120 7.50 3.17 16.86
CA THR A 120 8.81 2.52 17.01
C THR A 120 9.92 3.28 16.29
N PHE A 121 9.67 3.79 15.08
CA PHE A 121 10.72 4.48 14.32
C PHE A 121 11.13 5.83 14.93
N PRO A 122 10.21 6.74 15.33
CA PRO A 122 10.57 7.92 16.10
C PRO A 122 11.31 7.61 17.40
N GLU A 123 10.92 6.56 18.14
CA GLU A 123 11.62 6.13 19.35
C GLU A 123 13.08 5.75 19.08
N ILE A 124 13.32 4.96 18.02
CA ILE A 124 14.67 4.61 17.58
C ILE A 124 15.48 5.86 17.27
N LEU A 125 14.91 6.80 16.52
CA LEU A 125 15.58 8.04 16.16
C LEU A 125 15.92 8.88 17.39
N ARG A 126 15.04 9.00 18.38
CA ARG A 126 15.33 9.70 19.65
C ARG A 126 16.52 9.05 20.39
N LYS A 127 16.55 7.72 20.46
CA LYS A 127 17.66 7.00 21.08
C LYS A 127 18.99 7.30 20.37
N ILE A 128 18.98 7.31 19.02
CA ILE A 128 20.16 7.64 18.22
C ILE A 128 20.61 9.09 18.45
N GLU A 129 19.67 10.06 18.45
CA GLU A 129 19.95 11.48 18.74
C GLU A 129 20.59 11.66 20.11
N ASN A 130 20.14 10.90 21.10
CA ASN A 130 20.69 10.90 22.46
C ASN A 130 22.01 10.11 22.58
N GLY A 131 22.60 9.66 21.48
CA GLY A 131 23.87 8.91 21.45
C GLY A 131 23.79 7.49 21.99
N GLN A 132 22.59 6.96 22.19
CA GLN A 132 22.39 5.57 22.65
C GLN A 132 22.68 4.59 21.53
N ALA A 133 23.27 3.46 21.86
CA ALA A 133 23.44 2.35 20.92
C ALA A 133 22.10 1.64 20.72
N VAL A 134 21.67 1.54 19.46
CA VAL A 134 20.43 0.83 19.07
C VAL A 134 20.78 -0.15 17.98
N SER A 135 20.35 -1.41 18.13
CA SER A 135 20.55 -2.45 17.12
C SER A 135 19.54 -3.58 17.27
N GLY A 136 19.50 -4.47 16.28
CA GLY A 136 18.65 -5.65 16.30
C GLY A 136 17.22 -5.41 15.80
N ILE A 137 16.30 -6.27 16.25
CA ILE A 137 14.92 -6.27 15.79
C ILE A 137 14.06 -5.46 16.76
N HIS A 138 13.30 -4.52 16.20
CA HIS A 138 12.35 -3.70 16.94
C HIS A 138 10.94 -3.92 16.37
N SER A 139 9.96 -4.05 17.24
CA SER A 139 8.54 -4.25 16.91
C SER A 139 7.69 -3.32 17.77
N PRO A 140 6.51 -2.91 17.32
CA PRO A 140 5.60 -2.12 18.15
C PRO A 140 5.19 -2.92 19.38
N GLU A 141 5.15 -2.28 20.53
CA GLU A 141 4.70 -2.89 21.79
C GLU A 141 3.17 -3.03 21.84
N LYS A 142 2.48 -2.20 21.11
CA LYS A 142 1.01 -2.16 21.02
C LYS A 142 0.56 -1.87 19.61
N ILE A 143 -0.71 -2.13 19.34
CA ILE A 143 -1.35 -1.79 18.07
C ILE A 143 -1.44 -0.25 17.98
N VAL A 144 -0.97 0.29 16.85
CA VAL A 144 -0.96 1.74 16.59
C VAL A 144 -2.39 2.28 16.50
N ASP A 145 -2.65 3.36 17.24
CA ASP A 145 -3.85 4.17 17.04
C ASP A 145 -3.68 5.03 15.80
N LEU A 146 -4.53 4.79 14.79
CA LEU A 146 -4.45 5.52 13.52
C LEU A 146 -4.71 7.03 13.70
N ASP A 147 -5.49 7.42 14.70
CA ASP A 147 -5.81 8.82 14.95
C ASP A 147 -4.68 9.60 15.63
N ALA A 148 -3.72 8.91 16.23
CA ALA A 148 -2.53 9.54 16.82
C ALA A 148 -1.54 10.08 15.76
N PHE A 149 -1.61 9.57 14.53
CA PHE A 149 -0.65 9.92 13.46
C PHE A 149 -1.37 10.36 12.19
N VAL A 150 -0.70 11.15 11.37
CA VAL A 150 -1.17 11.56 10.05
C VAL A 150 -0.57 10.63 8.98
N SER A 151 -1.23 10.54 7.81
CA SER A 151 -0.79 9.66 6.72
C SER A 151 0.34 10.24 5.86
N PHE A 152 0.76 11.49 6.13
CA PHE A 152 1.75 12.21 5.32
C PHE A 152 2.34 13.37 6.13
N SER A 153 3.45 13.97 5.64
CA SER A 153 4.11 15.12 6.26
C SER A 153 3.96 16.39 5.42
N PRO A 154 3.11 17.34 5.80
CA PRO A 154 3.04 18.63 5.12
C PRO A 154 4.34 19.44 5.24
N ARG A 155 5.01 19.35 6.41
CA ARG A 155 6.27 20.07 6.68
C ARG A 155 7.40 19.67 5.72
N ARG A 156 7.43 18.39 5.33
CA ARG A 156 8.48 17.82 4.47
C ARG A 156 8.03 17.68 3.02
N GLU A 157 6.85 18.20 2.68
CA GLU A 157 6.23 18.09 1.35
C GLU A 157 6.04 16.63 0.86
N MET A 158 5.97 15.68 1.79
CA MET A 158 5.75 14.26 1.52
C MET A 158 4.26 13.95 1.61
N PHE A 159 3.59 13.82 0.46
CA PHE A 159 2.14 13.67 0.37
C PHE A 159 1.74 12.34 -0.25
N GLY A 160 0.60 11.81 0.19
CA GLY A 160 0.02 10.56 -0.30
C GLY A 160 -1.49 10.50 -0.07
N PRO A 161 -2.09 9.34 -0.30
CA PRO A 161 -3.47 9.12 0.08
C PRO A 161 -3.64 9.13 1.60
N ILE A 162 -4.85 9.45 2.05
CA ILE A 162 -5.22 9.35 3.46
C ILE A 162 -5.64 7.90 3.75
N GLU A 163 -4.89 7.21 4.60
CA GLU A 163 -5.27 5.88 5.05
C GLU A 163 -6.48 5.98 5.99
N ILE A 164 -7.60 5.38 5.59
CA ILE A 164 -8.85 5.42 6.34
C ILE A 164 -9.13 4.13 7.10
N THR A 165 -8.55 3.00 6.64
CA THR A 165 -8.75 1.68 7.26
C THR A 165 -7.46 0.87 7.14
N ARG A 166 -7.07 0.21 8.23
CA ARG A 166 -5.93 -0.72 8.32
C ARG A 166 -6.38 -2.08 8.85
N GLY A 167 -5.78 -3.16 8.32
CA GLY A 167 -6.22 -4.53 8.56
C GLY A 167 -7.19 -5.04 7.49
N CYS A 168 -7.36 -6.38 7.41
CA CYS A 168 -8.26 -6.99 6.42
C CYS A 168 -8.80 -8.33 6.90
N ALA A 169 -10.11 -8.45 7.03
CA ALA A 169 -10.81 -9.63 7.58
C ALA A 169 -10.76 -10.87 6.66
N PHE A 170 -10.40 -10.71 5.39
CA PHE A 170 -10.49 -11.80 4.42
C PHE A 170 -9.29 -12.75 4.44
N ALA A 171 -8.11 -12.32 4.85
CA ALA A 171 -6.90 -13.14 4.99
C ALA A 171 -6.60 -14.03 3.77
N CYS A 172 -6.75 -13.48 2.56
CA CYS A 172 -6.51 -14.22 1.31
C CYS A 172 -5.12 -14.85 1.31
N ASN A 173 -4.99 -16.08 0.77
CA ASN A 173 -3.80 -16.91 0.87
C ASN A 173 -2.54 -16.35 0.19
N TYR A 174 -2.70 -15.42 -0.74
CA TYR A 174 -1.60 -14.72 -1.42
C TYR A 174 -1.28 -13.35 -0.82
N CYS A 175 -2.13 -12.81 0.07
CA CYS A 175 -2.05 -11.42 0.51
C CYS A 175 -1.39 -11.29 1.88
N GLN A 176 -0.43 -10.36 1.98
CA GLN A 176 0.32 -10.13 3.22
C GLN A 176 -0.37 -9.13 4.17
N THR A 177 -1.37 -8.37 3.71
CA THR A 177 -2.01 -7.29 4.48
C THR A 177 -2.52 -7.75 5.84
N SER A 178 -3.30 -8.84 5.88
CA SER A 178 -3.83 -9.38 7.15
C SER A 178 -2.75 -10.03 8.02
N ARG A 179 -1.60 -10.38 7.45
CA ARG A 179 -0.45 -10.94 8.19
C ARG A 179 0.37 -9.85 8.86
N ILE A 180 0.44 -8.68 8.25
CA ILE A 180 1.16 -7.50 8.79
C ILE A 180 0.28 -6.76 9.81
N PHE A 181 -0.99 -6.49 9.45
CA PHE A 181 -1.86 -5.57 10.18
C PHE A 181 -2.99 -6.25 10.97
N GLY A 182 -3.09 -7.59 10.87
CA GLY A 182 -4.16 -8.36 11.51
C GLY A 182 -5.45 -8.44 10.69
N VAL A 183 -6.35 -9.30 11.16
CA VAL A 183 -7.69 -9.50 10.56
C VAL A 183 -8.74 -8.53 11.12
N GLY A 184 -8.50 -7.95 12.29
CA GLY A 184 -9.34 -6.89 12.85
C GLY A 184 -9.12 -5.58 12.12
N LEU A 185 -10.21 -4.92 11.73
CA LEU A 185 -10.13 -3.63 11.07
C LEU A 185 -10.02 -2.51 12.11
N ARG A 186 -9.18 -1.53 11.79
CA ARG A 186 -9.10 -0.26 12.52
C ARG A 186 -9.41 0.86 11.54
N HIS A 187 -10.28 1.74 11.93
CA HIS A 187 -10.71 2.86 11.11
C HIS A 187 -10.23 4.17 11.72
N ARG A 188 -9.71 5.03 10.86
CA ARG A 188 -9.42 6.41 11.24
C ARG A 188 -10.73 7.16 11.43
N SER A 189 -10.83 8.00 12.45
CA SER A 189 -12.03 8.81 12.68
C SER A 189 -12.26 9.83 11.55
N ILE A 190 -13.52 10.12 11.27
CA ILE A 190 -13.91 11.13 10.28
C ILE A 190 -13.25 12.47 10.60
N GLY A 191 -13.23 12.87 11.89
CA GLY A 191 -12.58 14.10 12.31
C GLY A 191 -11.09 14.18 11.96
N ASN A 192 -10.35 13.06 12.11
CA ASN A 192 -8.94 13.01 11.72
C ASN A 192 -8.78 13.08 10.19
N ILE A 193 -9.60 12.34 9.42
CA ILE A 193 -9.58 12.36 7.96
C ILE A 193 -9.88 13.77 7.42
N VAL A 194 -10.85 14.47 8.02
CA VAL A 194 -11.20 15.86 7.68
C VAL A 194 -10.02 16.80 7.94
N ARG A 195 -9.39 16.73 9.12
CA ARG A 195 -8.19 17.55 9.42
C ARG A 195 -7.05 17.33 8.39
N GLN A 196 -6.79 16.10 8.00
CA GLN A 196 -5.79 15.80 6.97
C GLN A 196 -6.20 16.35 5.59
N THR A 197 -7.50 16.31 5.27
CA THR A 197 -8.04 16.90 4.03
C THR A 197 -7.88 18.42 4.03
N GLU A 198 -8.12 19.08 5.17
CA GLU A 198 -7.89 20.53 5.34
C GLU A 198 -6.40 20.87 5.15
N ALA A 199 -5.49 20.05 5.69
CA ALA A 199 -4.05 20.24 5.49
C ALA A 199 -3.66 20.11 4.01
N LEU A 200 -4.23 19.18 3.25
CA LEU A 200 -4.02 19.11 1.79
C LEU A 200 -4.57 20.34 1.07
N ARG A 201 -5.75 20.81 1.48
CA ARG A 201 -6.38 21.98 0.90
C ARG A 201 -5.57 23.26 1.14
N SER A 202 -5.02 23.45 2.34
CA SER A 202 -4.23 24.65 2.70
C SER A 202 -3.02 24.88 1.82
N ILE A 203 -2.48 23.82 1.20
CA ILE A 203 -1.38 23.85 0.24
C ILE A 203 -1.85 23.68 -1.22
N ASN A 204 -3.13 23.95 -1.48
CA ASN A 204 -3.76 23.89 -2.81
C ASN A 204 -3.70 22.49 -3.49
N ARG A 205 -3.61 21.41 -2.71
CA ARG A 205 -3.79 20.04 -3.25
C ARG A 205 -5.28 19.75 -3.40
N LYS A 206 -5.71 19.60 -4.65
CA LYS A 206 -7.12 19.51 -5.01
C LYS A 206 -7.68 18.08 -5.00
N VAL A 207 -6.83 17.06 -4.94
CA VAL A 207 -7.26 15.66 -5.06
C VAL A 207 -7.01 14.94 -3.74
N VAL A 208 -8.09 14.49 -3.12
CA VAL A 208 -8.09 13.65 -1.92
C VAL A 208 -8.30 12.20 -2.36
N ARG A 209 -7.29 11.35 -2.14
CA ARG A 209 -7.37 9.91 -2.34
C ARG A 209 -7.45 9.22 -0.99
N LEU A 210 -8.32 8.24 -0.89
CA LEU A 210 -8.48 7.44 0.32
C LEU A 210 -7.84 6.07 0.13
N LEU A 211 -7.10 5.60 1.15
CA LEU A 211 -6.39 4.33 1.14
C LEU A 211 -7.03 3.36 2.12
N SER A 212 -7.37 2.18 1.63
CA SER A 212 -7.91 1.06 2.40
C SER A 212 -7.63 -0.25 1.66
N PRO A 213 -7.41 -1.38 2.36
CA PRO A 213 -7.30 -2.70 1.73
C PRO A 213 -8.56 -3.15 0.97
N ASN A 214 -9.72 -2.67 1.39
CA ASN A 214 -11.01 -2.77 0.72
C ASN A 214 -11.77 -1.49 0.99
N ALA A 215 -12.03 -0.72 -0.05
CA ALA A 215 -12.56 0.64 0.09
C ALA A 215 -13.86 0.70 0.89
N PHE A 216 -14.82 -0.16 0.59
CA PHE A 216 -16.14 -0.15 1.22
C PHE A 216 -16.21 -0.82 2.60
N SER A 217 -15.08 -1.28 3.16
CA SER A 217 -15.05 -1.80 4.53
C SER A 217 -14.96 -0.72 5.61
N TYR A 218 -14.92 0.56 5.25
CA TYR A 218 -14.87 1.65 6.23
C TYR A 218 -16.10 1.63 7.16
N GLY A 219 -15.81 1.64 8.47
CA GLY A 219 -16.83 1.60 9.52
C GLY A 219 -17.49 0.24 9.73
N SER A 220 -17.08 -0.80 9.01
CA SER A 220 -17.53 -2.17 9.23
C SER A 220 -16.94 -2.73 10.53
N SER A 221 -17.76 -3.40 11.33
CA SER A 221 -17.31 -4.00 12.59
C SER A 221 -16.58 -5.33 12.40
N ASP A 222 -16.92 -6.08 11.35
CA ASP A 222 -16.35 -7.39 11.02
C ASP A 222 -15.49 -7.37 9.75
N GLY A 223 -15.46 -6.24 9.03
CA GLY A 223 -14.75 -6.05 7.78
C GLY A 223 -15.38 -6.72 6.56
N ARG A 224 -16.53 -7.36 6.72
CA ARG A 224 -17.26 -8.12 5.69
C ARG A 224 -18.56 -7.43 5.29
N ASP A 225 -19.33 -7.03 6.28
CA ASP A 225 -20.60 -6.35 6.05
C ASP A 225 -20.40 -4.85 5.76
N LEU A 226 -21.22 -4.30 4.87
CA LEU A 226 -21.20 -2.88 4.52
C LEU A 226 -21.82 -2.02 5.63
N ASN A 227 -21.12 -0.98 6.05
CA ASN A 227 -21.70 0.07 6.88
C ASN A 227 -21.97 1.32 6.03
N LEU A 228 -23.09 1.28 5.31
CA LEU A 228 -23.51 2.38 4.38
C LEU A 228 -23.64 3.72 5.12
N LYS A 229 -24.05 3.69 6.40
CA LYS A 229 -24.16 4.90 7.23
C LYS A 229 -22.79 5.53 7.45
N ALA A 230 -21.80 4.75 7.88
CA ALA A 230 -20.44 5.25 8.12
C ALA A 230 -19.78 5.76 6.83
N ILE A 231 -19.99 5.06 5.71
CA ILE A 231 -19.47 5.48 4.40
C ILE A 231 -20.12 6.80 3.97
N ARG A 232 -21.43 6.94 4.14
CA ARG A 232 -22.15 8.20 3.85
C ARG A 232 -21.62 9.35 4.70
N GLU A 233 -21.48 9.14 6.00
CA GLU A 233 -21.00 10.17 6.96
C GLU A 233 -19.58 10.62 6.59
N LEU A 234 -18.68 9.68 6.26
CA LEU A 234 -17.33 9.98 5.80
C LEU A 234 -17.33 10.83 4.52
N LEU A 235 -18.01 10.35 3.49
CA LEU A 235 -18.00 11.00 2.19
C LEU A 235 -18.72 12.38 2.22
N ALA A 236 -19.78 12.53 2.98
CA ALA A 236 -20.46 13.81 3.20
C ALA A 236 -19.57 14.82 3.92
N ALA A 237 -18.85 14.39 4.97
CA ALA A 237 -17.90 15.24 5.69
C ALA A 237 -16.76 15.71 4.77
N LEU A 238 -16.22 14.81 3.95
CA LEU A 238 -15.19 15.16 2.97
C LEU A 238 -15.72 16.14 1.92
N ARG A 239 -16.94 15.92 1.42
CA ARG A 239 -17.56 16.82 0.43
C ARG A 239 -17.78 18.21 1.00
N GLY A 240 -18.12 18.32 2.29
CA GLY A 240 -18.22 19.60 2.98
C GLY A 240 -16.86 20.31 3.15
N THR A 241 -15.76 19.54 3.12
CA THR A 241 -14.39 20.07 3.31
C THR A 241 -13.71 20.40 1.98
N VAL A 242 -13.91 19.56 0.96
CA VAL A 242 -13.31 19.73 -0.38
C VAL A 242 -14.10 20.78 -1.16
N THR A 243 -13.38 21.78 -1.70
CA THR A 243 -14.00 22.84 -2.53
C THR A 243 -14.59 22.28 -3.83
N ALA A 244 -15.44 23.05 -4.49
CA ALA A 244 -16.03 22.68 -5.77
C ALA A 244 -15.02 22.32 -6.87
N ALA A 245 -13.79 22.88 -6.79
CA ALA A 245 -12.70 22.55 -7.72
C ALA A 245 -11.85 21.35 -7.29
N GLY A 246 -12.13 20.78 -6.12
CA GLY A 246 -11.41 19.62 -5.58
C GLY A 246 -12.12 18.31 -5.92
N LYS A 247 -11.37 17.20 -5.80
CA LYS A 247 -11.87 15.85 -6.11
C LYS A 247 -11.67 14.91 -4.92
N ILE A 248 -12.67 14.07 -4.68
CA ILE A 248 -12.63 12.96 -3.74
C ILE A 248 -12.61 11.67 -4.56
N LEU A 249 -11.57 10.85 -4.39
CA LEU A 249 -11.42 9.55 -5.04
C LEU A 249 -11.48 8.42 -4.01
N PHE A 250 -12.50 7.57 -4.10
CA PHE A 250 -12.78 6.45 -3.22
C PHE A 250 -12.94 5.16 -4.05
N ALA A 251 -12.49 3.99 -3.60
CA ALA A 251 -12.45 2.78 -4.43
C ALA A 251 -11.72 2.99 -5.77
N HIS A 252 -10.67 3.75 -5.74
CA HIS A 252 -9.81 4.15 -6.84
C HIS A 252 -8.36 3.94 -6.42
N PHE A 253 -7.43 3.65 -7.34
CA PHE A 253 -6.04 3.46 -6.98
C PHE A 253 -5.54 4.51 -5.98
N PRO A 254 -4.89 4.08 -4.88
CA PRO A 254 -4.33 2.75 -4.59
C PRO A 254 -5.29 1.78 -3.84
N SER A 255 -6.57 2.05 -3.78
CA SER A 255 -7.56 1.17 -3.15
C SER A 255 -8.35 0.38 -4.18
N GLU A 256 -8.74 -0.84 -3.81
CA GLU A 256 -9.62 -1.69 -4.57
C GLU A 256 -10.99 -1.81 -3.88
N ALA A 257 -12.01 -2.15 -4.64
CA ALA A 257 -13.28 -2.63 -4.11
C ALA A 257 -13.39 -4.14 -4.33
N ARG A 258 -13.96 -4.83 -3.36
CA ARG A 258 -14.35 -6.23 -3.54
C ARG A 258 -15.61 -6.30 -4.40
N PRO A 259 -15.75 -7.33 -5.27
CA PRO A 259 -16.91 -7.44 -6.16
C PRO A 259 -18.24 -7.40 -5.42
N GLU A 260 -18.38 -8.13 -4.31
CA GLU A 260 -19.62 -8.20 -3.51
C GLU A 260 -19.99 -6.88 -2.81
N HIS A 261 -19.07 -5.94 -2.73
CA HIS A 261 -19.31 -4.61 -2.15
C HIS A 261 -19.72 -3.56 -3.21
N ILE A 262 -19.73 -3.92 -4.48
CA ILE A 262 -20.24 -3.09 -5.56
C ILE A 262 -21.76 -3.32 -5.64
N THR A 263 -22.52 -2.45 -5.04
CA THR A 263 -23.99 -2.50 -4.96
C THR A 263 -24.59 -1.20 -5.47
N PRO A 264 -25.91 -1.16 -5.81
CA PRO A 264 -26.56 0.09 -6.16
C PRO A 264 -26.40 1.17 -5.09
N ASP A 265 -26.43 0.79 -3.80
CA ASP A 265 -26.29 1.73 -2.68
C ASP A 265 -24.88 2.32 -2.60
N THR A 266 -23.83 1.48 -2.67
CA THR A 266 -22.45 1.97 -2.64
C THR A 266 -22.11 2.83 -3.84
N LEU A 267 -22.58 2.45 -5.03
CA LEU A 267 -22.44 3.26 -6.25
C LEU A 267 -23.22 4.57 -6.20
N GLY A 268 -24.40 4.54 -5.59
CA GLY A 268 -25.20 5.74 -5.32
C GLY A 268 -24.46 6.73 -4.42
N LEU A 269 -23.84 6.25 -3.34
CA LEU A 269 -23.01 7.09 -2.46
C LEU A 269 -21.82 7.71 -3.21
N LEU A 270 -21.15 6.95 -4.09
CA LEU A 270 -20.07 7.50 -4.91
C LEU A 270 -20.58 8.58 -5.87
N LYS A 271 -21.75 8.41 -6.48
CA LYS A 271 -22.35 9.43 -7.37
C LYS A 271 -22.72 10.70 -6.62
N GLU A 272 -23.16 10.57 -5.39
CA GLU A 272 -23.61 11.69 -4.57
C GLU A 272 -22.41 12.53 -4.04
N PHE A 273 -21.31 11.87 -3.64
CA PHE A 273 -20.25 12.53 -2.86
C PHE A 273 -18.84 12.49 -3.47
N ALA A 274 -18.55 11.54 -4.36
CA ALA A 274 -17.20 11.34 -4.91
C ALA A 274 -17.11 11.78 -6.38
N ASP A 275 -15.86 11.99 -6.83
CA ASP A 275 -15.59 12.47 -8.20
C ASP A 275 -14.90 11.39 -9.05
N ASN A 276 -15.18 10.14 -8.73
CA ASN A 276 -14.67 9.00 -9.46
C ASN A 276 -15.18 9.00 -10.91
N ASP A 277 -14.29 8.83 -11.87
CA ASP A 277 -14.61 8.39 -13.22
C ASP A 277 -14.32 6.90 -13.44
N GLU A 278 -13.61 6.29 -12.48
CA GLU A 278 -13.10 4.93 -12.55
C GLU A 278 -13.25 4.22 -11.19
N ILE A 279 -13.48 2.91 -11.23
CA ILE A 279 -13.52 2.01 -10.07
C ILE A 279 -12.60 0.83 -10.35
N VAL A 280 -11.83 0.43 -9.33
CA VAL A 280 -10.95 -0.76 -9.37
C VAL A 280 -11.62 -1.90 -8.62
N ILE A 281 -11.76 -3.05 -9.27
CA ILE A 281 -12.41 -4.26 -8.72
C ILE A 281 -11.41 -5.40 -8.66
N GLY A 282 -11.15 -5.92 -7.47
CA GLY A 282 -10.25 -7.03 -7.24
C GLY A 282 -10.92 -8.39 -7.48
N ALA A 283 -10.97 -8.87 -8.71
CA ALA A 283 -11.48 -10.20 -9.06
C ALA A 283 -10.50 -11.31 -8.72
N GLN A 284 -9.26 -11.16 -9.10
CA GLN A 284 -8.10 -12.02 -8.87
C GLN A 284 -8.09 -13.32 -9.69
N SER A 285 -9.21 -14.00 -9.91
CA SER A 285 -9.37 -15.17 -10.78
C SER A 285 -10.79 -15.25 -11.33
N GLY A 286 -10.93 -15.85 -12.50
CA GLY A 286 -12.24 -16.21 -13.09
C GLY A 286 -12.63 -17.66 -12.85
N SER A 287 -11.83 -18.44 -12.11
CA SER A 287 -12.17 -19.81 -11.70
C SER A 287 -12.66 -19.83 -10.27
N GLN A 288 -13.88 -20.32 -10.02
CA GLN A 288 -14.44 -20.45 -8.66
C GLN A 288 -13.53 -21.30 -7.77
N ARG A 289 -13.01 -22.40 -8.30
CA ARG A 289 -12.06 -23.25 -7.57
C ARG A 289 -10.83 -22.47 -7.10
N MET A 290 -10.30 -21.57 -7.92
CA MET A 290 -9.16 -20.75 -7.54
C MET A 290 -9.53 -19.67 -6.54
N LEU A 291 -10.70 -19.05 -6.67
CA LEU A 291 -11.21 -18.11 -5.66
C LEU A 291 -11.35 -18.77 -4.29
N ASP A 292 -11.90 -20.00 -4.24
CA ASP A 292 -12.04 -20.77 -3.01
C ASP A 292 -10.66 -21.14 -2.43
N LEU A 293 -9.73 -21.63 -3.26
CA LEU A 293 -8.36 -21.95 -2.86
C LEU A 293 -7.61 -20.72 -2.32
N CYS A 294 -7.86 -19.55 -2.87
CA CYS A 294 -7.27 -18.29 -2.42
C CYS A 294 -8.01 -17.66 -1.23
N HIS A 295 -9.08 -18.26 -0.71
CA HIS A 295 -9.94 -17.70 0.35
C HIS A 295 -10.49 -16.32 0.01
N ARG A 296 -10.92 -16.13 -1.27
CA ARG A 296 -11.48 -14.83 -1.70
C ARG A 296 -12.87 -14.56 -1.16
N SER A 297 -13.64 -15.58 -0.80
CA SER A 297 -15.00 -15.46 -0.25
C SER A 297 -16.00 -14.69 -1.12
N HIS A 298 -15.77 -14.63 -2.44
CA HIS A 298 -16.73 -14.12 -3.42
C HIS A 298 -16.83 -15.09 -4.61
N SER A 299 -17.87 -14.97 -5.41
CA SER A 299 -18.11 -15.82 -6.57
C SER A 299 -17.72 -15.15 -7.88
N VAL A 300 -17.56 -15.95 -8.93
CA VAL A 300 -17.38 -15.45 -10.31
C VAL A 300 -18.57 -14.60 -10.72
N ASP A 301 -19.81 -15.01 -10.37
CA ASP A 301 -21.01 -14.25 -10.69
C ASP A 301 -21.00 -12.86 -10.05
N SER A 302 -20.47 -12.74 -8.83
CA SER A 302 -20.35 -11.43 -8.18
C SER A 302 -19.39 -10.49 -8.93
N ILE A 303 -18.35 -11.02 -9.58
CA ILE A 303 -17.45 -10.22 -10.43
C ILE A 303 -18.22 -9.63 -11.63
N LEU A 304 -18.92 -10.49 -12.35
CA LEU A 304 -19.69 -10.05 -13.53
C LEU A 304 -20.80 -9.06 -13.16
N THR A 305 -21.50 -9.32 -12.06
CA THR A 305 -22.52 -8.42 -11.51
C THR A 305 -21.93 -7.06 -11.15
N ALA A 306 -20.80 -7.05 -10.44
CA ALA A 306 -20.12 -5.82 -10.02
C ALA A 306 -19.69 -4.96 -11.23
N VAL A 307 -19.11 -5.58 -12.25
CA VAL A 307 -18.71 -4.90 -13.49
C VAL A 307 -19.93 -4.32 -14.20
N SER A 308 -20.98 -5.12 -14.36
CA SER A 308 -22.23 -4.67 -15.01
C SER A 308 -22.85 -3.48 -14.26
N LEU A 309 -22.97 -3.57 -12.93
CA LEU A 309 -23.51 -2.48 -12.10
C LEU A 309 -22.66 -1.20 -12.24
N ALA A 310 -21.35 -1.30 -12.06
CA ALA A 310 -20.48 -0.13 -12.14
C ALA A 310 -20.53 0.52 -13.53
N ARG A 311 -20.58 -0.28 -14.60
CA ARG A 311 -20.74 0.23 -15.97
C ARG A 311 -22.10 0.92 -16.19
N ASN A 312 -23.18 0.35 -15.67
CA ASN A 312 -24.53 0.95 -15.76
C ASN A 312 -24.62 2.28 -15.00
N PHE A 313 -23.85 2.44 -13.92
CA PHE A 313 -23.67 3.71 -13.22
C PHE A 313 -22.74 4.69 -13.95
N GLY A 314 -22.19 4.31 -15.12
CA GLY A 314 -21.34 5.17 -15.96
C GLY A 314 -19.88 5.28 -15.52
N TYR A 315 -19.39 4.35 -14.69
CA TYR A 315 -17.97 4.29 -14.33
C TYR A 315 -17.15 3.56 -15.40
N LYS A 316 -15.91 3.98 -15.59
CA LYS A 316 -14.86 3.12 -16.16
C LYS A 316 -14.52 2.06 -15.11
N VAL A 317 -14.28 0.84 -15.55
CA VAL A 317 -13.98 -0.27 -14.62
C VAL A 317 -12.63 -0.89 -14.97
N ILE A 318 -11.79 -1.05 -13.96
CA ILE A 318 -10.56 -1.82 -14.01
C ILE A 318 -10.76 -3.05 -13.16
N VAL A 319 -10.38 -4.22 -13.68
CA VAL A 319 -10.54 -5.49 -13.00
C VAL A 319 -9.16 -6.16 -12.83
N ASP A 320 -8.76 -6.35 -11.58
CA ASP A 320 -7.48 -6.97 -11.25
C ASP A 320 -7.56 -8.49 -11.32
N PHE A 321 -6.61 -9.11 -12.02
CA PHE A 321 -6.41 -10.55 -12.10
C PHE A 321 -4.98 -10.93 -11.77
N ILE A 322 -4.79 -12.04 -11.04
CA ILE A 322 -3.48 -12.58 -10.69
C ILE A 322 -3.24 -13.86 -11.48
N PHE A 323 -2.16 -13.89 -12.27
CA PHE A 323 -1.78 -15.03 -13.10
C PHE A 323 -0.73 -15.89 -12.40
N GLY A 324 -0.79 -17.19 -12.63
CA GLY A 324 0.14 -18.15 -12.07
C GLY A 324 -0.05 -18.36 -10.57
N LEU A 325 -1.28 -18.32 -10.10
CA LEU A 325 -1.62 -18.67 -8.71
C LEU A 325 -1.26 -20.14 -8.42
N PRO A 326 -0.76 -20.45 -7.20
CA PRO A 326 -0.44 -21.83 -6.81
C PRO A 326 -1.63 -22.77 -7.01
N GLY A 327 -1.36 -23.92 -7.61
CA GLY A 327 -2.39 -24.94 -7.87
C GLY A 327 -3.33 -24.61 -9.04
N GLU A 328 -3.11 -23.52 -9.77
CA GLU A 328 -3.86 -23.18 -10.97
C GLU A 328 -3.60 -24.20 -12.10
N LYS A 329 -4.67 -24.70 -12.70
CA LYS A 329 -4.65 -25.66 -13.81
C LYS A 329 -5.07 -24.96 -15.10
N GLU A 330 -4.76 -25.57 -16.25
CA GLU A 330 -5.16 -25.05 -17.57
C GLU A 330 -6.68 -24.79 -17.68
N LYS A 331 -7.50 -25.64 -17.04
CA LYS A 331 -8.95 -25.42 -16.97
C LYS A 331 -9.27 -24.10 -16.27
N ASP A 332 -8.63 -23.81 -15.14
CA ASP A 332 -8.85 -22.58 -14.38
C ASP A 332 -8.43 -21.34 -15.16
N GLN A 333 -7.34 -21.47 -15.91
CA GLN A 333 -6.85 -20.41 -16.80
C GLN A 333 -7.86 -20.10 -17.90
N LYS A 334 -8.41 -21.15 -18.55
CA LYS A 334 -9.46 -21.00 -19.56
C LYS A 334 -10.74 -20.37 -19.00
N GLU A 335 -11.14 -20.76 -17.78
CA GLU A 335 -12.26 -20.14 -17.07
C GLU A 335 -11.97 -18.65 -16.80
N SER A 336 -10.75 -18.32 -16.32
CA SER A 336 -10.35 -16.93 -16.08
C SER A 336 -10.32 -16.11 -17.37
N VAL A 337 -9.81 -16.64 -18.48
CA VAL A 337 -9.84 -15.97 -19.79
C VAL A 337 -11.29 -15.72 -20.23
N SER A 338 -12.18 -16.70 -20.07
CA SER A 338 -13.60 -16.54 -20.42
C SER A 338 -14.26 -15.40 -19.62
N VAL A 339 -13.94 -15.27 -18.33
CA VAL A 339 -14.44 -14.17 -17.49
C VAL A 339 -13.82 -12.83 -17.93
N MET A 340 -12.52 -12.80 -18.22
CA MET A 340 -11.85 -11.60 -18.74
C MET A 340 -12.51 -11.11 -20.04
N GLU A 341 -12.81 -12.01 -20.98
CA GLU A 341 -13.52 -11.67 -22.22
C GLU A 341 -14.91 -11.11 -21.96
N GLN A 342 -15.62 -11.65 -20.97
CA GLN A 342 -16.94 -11.14 -20.61
C GLN A 342 -16.85 -9.72 -20.06
N VAL A 343 -15.92 -9.43 -19.12
CA VAL A 343 -15.78 -8.09 -18.55
C VAL A 343 -15.26 -7.09 -19.59
N LEU A 344 -14.43 -7.51 -20.55
CA LEU A 344 -14.03 -6.68 -21.71
C LEU A 344 -15.22 -6.34 -22.62
N ARG A 345 -16.09 -7.31 -22.91
CA ARG A 345 -17.34 -7.03 -23.66
C ARG A 345 -18.27 -6.03 -22.96
N MET A 346 -18.23 -5.99 -21.63
CA MET A 346 -18.95 -4.97 -20.84
C MET A 346 -18.23 -3.60 -20.84
N GLY A 347 -17.06 -3.48 -21.50
CA GLY A 347 -16.28 -2.25 -21.60
C GLY A 347 -15.38 -1.97 -20.38
N ALA A 348 -15.08 -2.98 -19.57
CA ALA A 348 -14.05 -2.89 -18.54
C ALA A 348 -12.65 -3.11 -19.15
N ARG A 349 -11.59 -2.85 -18.37
CA ARG A 349 -10.20 -3.15 -18.71
C ARG A 349 -9.61 -4.11 -17.68
N ILE A 350 -8.70 -4.96 -18.13
CA ILE A 350 -7.98 -5.91 -17.30
C ILE A 350 -6.68 -5.29 -16.80
N HIS A 351 -6.41 -5.40 -15.51
CA HIS A 351 -5.12 -5.09 -14.91
C HIS A 351 -4.46 -6.40 -14.47
N PRO A 352 -3.48 -6.89 -15.24
CA PRO A 352 -2.83 -8.17 -14.97
C PRO A 352 -1.75 -8.04 -13.92
N HIS A 353 -1.73 -8.96 -12.97
CA HIS A 353 -0.68 -9.14 -11.98
C HIS A 353 -0.08 -10.53 -12.09
N LEU A 354 1.19 -10.68 -11.73
CA LEU A 354 1.80 -12.00 -11.53
C LEU A 354 1.78 -12.35 -10.04
N PHE A 355 1.49 -13.60 -9.74
CA PHE A 355 1.62 -14.10 -8.39
C PHE A 355 3.08 -13.99 -7.92
N ALA A 356 3.26 -13.41 -6.74
CA ALA A 356 4.53 -13.38 -6.03
C ALA A 356 4.36 -14.05 -4.65
N PRO A 357 5.22 -15.03 -4.30
CA PRO A 357 5.18 -15.63 -2.99
C PRO A 357 5.62 -14.62 -1.94
N LEU A 358 4.68 -14.18 -1.11
CA LEU A 358 4.95 -13.19 -0.07
C LEU A 358 5.17 -13.91 1.28
N PRO A 359 6.22 -13.57 2.03
CA PRO A 359 6.48 -14.17 3.33
C PRO A 359 5.28 -14.05 4.28
N GLN A 360 5.15 -15.00 5.22
CA GLN A 360 4.03 -15.15 6.18
C GLN A 360 2.66 -15.48 5.55
N THR A 361 2.52 -15.50 4.23
CA THR A 361 1.28 -15.98 3.60
C THR A 361 1.29 -17.50 3.48
N PRO A 362 0.12 -18.16 3.39
CA PRO A 362 0.04 -19.60 3.11
C PRO A 362 0.78 -20.01 1.83
N PHE A 363 0.85 -19.12 0.84
CA PHE A 363 1.56 -19.35 -0.43
C PHE A 363 3.03 -18.90 -0.42
N SER A 364 3.61 -18.64 0.75
CA SER A 364 4.98 -18.10 0.86
C SER A 364 6.09 -19.02 0.35
N ASN A 365 5.85 -20.32 0.31
CA ASN A 365 6.82 -21.32 -0.15
C ASN A 365 6.57 -21.80 -1.58
N GLU A 366 5.57 -21.23 -2.23
CA GLU A 366 5.23 -21.56 -3.62
C GLU A 366 6.19 -20.87 -4.60
N ARG A 367 6.22 -21.39 -5.83
CA ARG A 367 7.03 -20.76 -6.88
C ARG A 367 6.37 -19.45 -7.34
N PRO A 368 7.16 -18.44 -7.76
CA PRO A 368 6.60 -17.25 -8.41
C PRO A 368 5.74 -17.65 -9.61
N GLY A 369 4.66 -16.90 -9.81
CA GLY A 369 3.77 -17.09 -10.95
C GLY A 369 4.48 -16.80 -12.27
N SER A 370 3.98 -17.43 -13.31
CA SER A 370 4.41 -17.19 -14.70
C SER A 370 3.18 -17.04 -15.60
N VAL A 371 3.35 -16.31 -16.68
CA VAL A 371 2.31 -16.23 -17.72
C VAL A 371 2.37 -17.54 -18.53
N SER A 372 1.26 -18.28 -18.54
CA SER A 372 1.14 -19.49 -19.34
C SER A 372 0.81 -19.16 -20.80
N PRO A 373 1.00 -20.09 -21.75
CA PRO A 373 0.60 -19.88 -23.14
C PRO A 373 -0.89 -19.54 -23.31
N VAL A 374 -1.76 -20.03 -22.41
CA VAL A 374 -3.19 -19.67 -22.41
C VAL A 374 -3.37 -18.18 -22.13
N TYR A 375 -2.68 -17.66 -21.12
CA TYR A 375 -2.73 -16.25 -20.78
C TYR A 375 -1.99 -15.36 -21.78
N GLU A 376 -0.84 -15.81 -22.32
CA GLU A 376 -0.07 -15.05 -23.33
C GLU A 376 -0.94 -14.75 -24.55
N ASN A 377 -1.56 -15.79 -25.12
CA ASN A 377 -2.46 -15.64 -26.25
C ASN A 377 -3.66 -14.71 -25.97
N ALA A 378 -4.24 -14.82 -24.78
CA ALA A 378 -5.35 -13.96 -24.39
C ALA A 378 -4.90 -12.49 -24.23
N LEU A 379 -3.76 -12.25 -23.55
CA LEU A 379 -3.22 -10.91 -23.32
C LEU A 379 -2.84 -10.20 -24.63
N GLU A 380 -2.28 -10.91 -25.63
CA GLU A 380 -2.00 -10.33 -26.94
C GLU A 380 -3.28 -9.82 -27.61
N ASN A 381 -4.34 -10.63 -27.61
CA ASN A 381 -5.66 -10.24 -28.12
C ASN A 381 -6.25 -9.06 -27.36
N PHE A 382 -6.13 -9.05 -26.04
CA PHE A 382 -6.66 -7.97 -25.20
C PHE A 382 -5.90 -6.65 -25.39
N ARG A 383 -4.57 -6.70 -25.58
CA ARG A 383 -3.76 -5.50 -25.93
C ARG A 383 -4.18 -4.91 -27.27
N ALA A 384 -4.38 -5.77 -28.29
CA ALA A 384 -4.86 -5.32 -29.61
C ALA A 384 -6.20 -4.58 -29.52
N GLN A 385 -7.07 -4.96 -28.59
CA GLN A 385 -8.37 -4.35 -28.32
C GLN A 385 -8.30 -3.17 -27.33
N ARG A 386 -7.11 -2.75 -26.86
CA ARG A 386 -6.91 -1.76 -25.80
C ARG A 386 -7.60 -2.14 -24.47
N GLY A 387 -7.79 -3.43 -24.25
CA GLY A 387 -8.46 -3.98 -23.07
C GLY A 387 -7.56 -4.12 -21.85
N ILE A 388 -6.24 -3.91 -21.99
CA ILE A 388 -5.31 -3.94 -20.86
C ILE A 388 -5.16 -2.54 -20.26
N TYR A 389 -5.21 -2.50 -18.93
CA TYR A 389 -4.84 -1.33 -18.14
C TYR A 389 -3.36 -1.43 -17.78
N GLU A 390 -2.58 -0.47 -18.24
CA GLU A 390 -1.18 -0.35 -17.87
C GLU A 390 -1.04 0.87 -16.94
N THR A 391 -0.50 0.64 -15.74
CA THR A 391 -0.13 1.75 -14.86
C THR A 391 0.98 2.53 -15.56
N ARG A 392 0.74 3.81 -15.85
CA ARG A 392 1.82 4.69 -16.31
C ARG A 392 2.93 4.67 -15.27
N GLY A 393 4.13 4.26 -15.69
CA GLY A 393 5.34 4.09 -14.89
C GLY A 393 5.73 5.35 -14.10
#